data_618a8f41d9fd26990e4ae885ee18c02e
#
_entry.id   618a8f41d9fd26990e4ae885ee18c02e
#
_cell.length_a   1.000
_cell.length_b   1.000
_cell.length_c   1.000
_cell.angle_alpha   90.00
_cell.angle_beta   90.00
_cell.angle_gamma   90.00
#
_symmetry.space_group_name_H-M   'P 1'
#
loop_
_entity.id
_entity.type
_entity.pdbx_description
1 polymer ?
#
loop_
_entity_poly.entity_id
_entity_poly.type
_entity_poly.pdbx_seq_one_letter_code
_entity_poly.pdbx_strand_id
1 'polypeptide(L)'
;LIIPAKDISLTQSLLVGFDNYFHYLHISWAGPIIAIALMFGVLAGVLTWVAGPSKGIFAVGKAGYLPPFFQKTNKNGVQKNILLIQGCVVTLLALLFVVMPSVQSFYQILSQLTVLLYLIMYMLMFSAAIVLRYKMKGTPRPFRLGKKNGLMWFLGCLGFCGALLAFILSFVPPSQISTGSNTVWFSVLIIGCVVVVGAPFVIYSMRKPSWKDPEAAADFAPFHWEAQAKVAAPEAAAPAQQKPGSNK
;
A
#
# COMPACT_ATOMS: atom_id res chain seq x y z
N LEU A 1 14.36 -30.34 13.06
CA LEU A 1 13.90 -29.00 13.52
C LEU A 1 15.06 -28.30 14.19
N ILE A 2 15.56 -27.21 13.58
CA ILE A 2 16.77 -26.48 14.02
C ILE A 2 16.46 -25.62 15.27
N ILE A 3 15.22 -25.18 15.43
CA ILE A 3 14.76 -24.39 16.59
C ILE A 3 13.72 -25.21 17.36
N PRO A 4 13.89 -25.47 18.66
CA PRO A 4 12.85 -26.03 19.49
C PRO A 4 11.60 -25.13 19.52
N ALA A 5 10.41 -25.69 19.52
CA ALA A 5 9.16 -24.93 19.46
C ALA A 5 9.00 -23.90 20.60
N LYS A 6 9.61 -24.18 21.76
CA LYS A 6 9.61 -23.28 22.94
C LYS A 6 10.46 -22.01 22.77
N ASP A 7 11.43 -22.05 21.86
CA ASP A 7 12.41 -20.96 21.65
C ASP A 7 12.08 -20.12 20.40
N ILE A 8 10.94 -20.37 19.77
CA ILE A 8 10.46 -19.59 18.61
C ILE A 8 9.97 -18.22 19.09
N SER A 9 10.71 -17.19 18.74
CA SER A 9 10.35 -15.78 18.95
C SER A 9 9.99 -15.14 17.62
N LEU A 10 8.85 -14.46 17.51
CA LEU A 10 8.42 -13.77 16.29
C LEU A 10 9.41 -12.69 15.81
N THR A 11 10.15 -12.08 16.74
CA THR A 11 11.06 -10.99 16.44
C THR A 11 12.50 -11.44 16.18
N GLN A 12 12.91 -12.58 16.73
CA GLN A 12 14.30 -13.03 16.68
C GLN A 12 14.50 -14.37 15.97
N SER A 13 13.43 -15.05 15.56
CA SER A 13 13.49 -16.40 15.00
C SER A 13 14.46 -16.53 13.82
N LEU A 14 14.54 -15.51 12.97
CA LEU A 14 15.44 -15.53 11.82
C LEU A 14 16.91 -15.55 12.25
N LEU A 15 17.28 -14.67 13.19
CA LEU A 15 18.65 -14.57 13.69
C LEU A 15 19.05 -15.83 14.48
N VAL A 16 18.16 -16.29 15.37
CA VAL A 16 18.35 -17.52 16.15
C VAL A 16 18.45 -18.74 15.24
N GLY A 17 17.67 -18.77 14.14
CA GLY A 17 17.74 -19.83 13.15
C GLY A 17 19.11 -19.90 12.46
N PHE A 18 19.63 -18.76 12.04
CA PHE A 18 20.99 -18.70 11.46
C PHE A 18 22.07 -19.05 12.46
N ASP A 19 21.97 -18.57 13.71
CA ASP A 19 22.96 -18.85 14.76
C ASP A 19 23.02 -20.35 15.06
N ASN A 20 21.89 -21.00 15.26
CA ASN A 20 21.81 -22.46 15.46
C ASN A 20 22.35 -23.24 14.25
N TYR A 21 22.08 -22.77 13.04
CA TYR A 21 22.57 -23.42 11.83
C TYR A 21 24.08 -23.32 11.70
N PHE A 22 24.67 -22.13 11.97
CA PHE A 22 26.12 -21.94 11.95
C PHE A 22 26.84 -22.67 13.09
N HIS A 23 26.20 -22.77 14.24
CA HIS A 23 26.71 -23.59 15.34
C HIS A 23 26.76 -25.08 14.95
N TYR A 24 25.73 -25.58 14.27
CA TYR A 24 25.70 -26.95 13.75
C TYR A 24 26.80 -27.21 12.72
N LEU A 25 27.10 -26.23 11.87
CA LEU A 25 28.17 -26.33 10.85
C LEU A 25 29.59 -26.01 11.39
N HIS A 26 29.72 -25.70 12.66
CA HIS A 26 30.99 -25.27 13.29
C HIS A 26 31.60 -23.99 12.68
N ILE A 27 30.76 -23.09 12.12
CA ILE A 27 31.17 -21.81 11.53
C ILE A 27 30.53 -20.64 12.28
N SER A 28 30.49 -20.67 13.60
CA SER A 28 29.87 -19.68 14.47
C SER A 28 30.35 -18.24 14.25
N TRP A 29 31.56 -18.06 13.71
CA TRP A 29 32.09 -16.75 13.32
C TRP A 29 31.27 -16.03 12.23
N ALA A 30 30.46 -16.76 11.44
CA ALA A 30 29.59 -16.19 10.41
C ALA A 30 28.34 -15.51 10.99
N GLY A 31 27.94 -15.83 12.23
CA GLY A 31 26.76 -15.26 12.89
C GLY A 31 26.76 -13.73 12.91
N PRO A 32 27.79 -13.05 13.42
CA PRO A 32 27.86 -11.59 13.41
C PRO A 32 27.81 -10.96 12.02
N ILE A 33 28.38 -11.61 11.01
CA ILE A 33 28.37 -11.10 9.62
C ILE A 33 26.93 -11.10 9.08
N ILE A 34 26.20 -12.21 9.29
CA ILE A 34 24.79 -12.30 8.88
C ILE A 34 23.93 -11.33 9.68
N ALA A 35 24.18 -11.14 10.98
CA ALA A 35 23.45 -10.16 11.78
C ALA A 35 23.61 -8.73 11.23
N ILE A 36 24.83 -8.34 10.83
CA ILE A 36 25.08 -7.04 10.20
C ILE A 36 24.39 -6.95 8.83
N ALA A 37 24.46 -7.99 8.00
CA ALA A 37 23.80 -8.02 6.70
C ALA A 37 22.27 -7.90 6.85
N LEU A 38 21.67 -8.62 7.81
CA LEU A 38 20.25 -8.53 8.14
C LEU A 38 19.87 -7.12 8.62
N MET A 39 20.69 -6.48 9.45
CA MET A 39 20.48 -5.11 9.90
C MET A 39 20.37 -4.14 8.72
N PHE A 40 21.29 -4.19 7.76
CA PHE A 40 21.23 -3.37 6.56
C PHE A 40 20.00 -3.70 5.70
N GLY A 41 19.64 -4.97 5.56
CA GLY A 41 18.44 -5.40 4.84
C GLY A 41 17.15 -4.84 5.47
N VAL A 42 17.01 -4.91 6.78
CA VAL A 42 15.89 -4.35 7.53
C VAL A 42 15.84 -2.84 7.37
N LEU A 43 16.99 -2.15 7.48
CA LEU A 43 17.06 -0.69 7.32
C LEU A 43 16.63 -0.25 5.92
N ALA A 44 17.08 -0.94 4.88
CA ALA A 44 16.63 -0.70 3.50
C ALA A 44 15.12 -0.94 3.34
N GLY A 45 14.59 -1.99 3.97
CA GLY A 45 13.15 -2.27 4.02
C GLY A 45 12.37 -1.11 4.66
N VAL A 46 12.81 -0.61 5.82
CA VAL A 46 12.18 0.53 6.51
C VAL A 46 12.16 1.76 5.62
N LEU A 47 13.29 2.10 4.97
CA LEU A 47 13.36 3.24 4.05
C LEU A 47 12.36 3.12 2.91
N THR A 48 12.21 1.93 2.33
CA THR A 48 11.27 1.67 1.24
C THR A 48 9.83 1.83 1.70
N TRP A 49 9.48 1.30 2.87
CA TRP A 49 8.14 1.39 3.45
C TRP A 49 7.77 2.82 3.92
N VAL A 50 8.75 3.64 4.24
CA VAL A 50 8.53 5.07 4.54
C VAL A 50 8.35 5.87 3.26
N ALA A 51 9.22 5.67 2.27
CA ALA A 51 9.22 6.45 1.04
C ALA A 51 8.06 6.13 0.09
N GLY A 52 7.69 4.85 -0.06
CA GLY A 52 6.65 4.40 -0.98
C GLY A 52 5.29 5.02 -0.67
N PRO A 53 4.71 4.79 0.51
CA PRO A 53 3.42 5.33 0.90
C PRO A 53 3.39 6.87 0.91
N SER A 54 4.48 7.54 1.30
CA SER A 54 4.55 9.00 1.30
C SER A 54 4.37 9.60 -0.09
N LYS A 55 4.93 8.97 -1.13
CA LYS A 55 4.73 9.37 -2.53
C LYS A 55 3.28 9.14 -2.99
N GLY A 56 2.67 8.03 -2.57
CA GLY A 56 1.26 7.76 -2.84
C GLY A 56 0.33 8.81 -2.25
N ILE A 57 0.51 9.15 -0.97
CA ILE A 57 -0.26 10.21 -0.29
C ILE A 57 -0.05 11.57 -0.96
N PHE A 58 1.16 11.87 -1.38
CA PHE A 58 1.49 13.09 -2.11
C PHE A 58 0.74 13.19 -3.45
N ALA A 59 0.71 12.11 -4.23
CA ALA A 59 -0.04 12.07 -5.48
C ALA A 59 -1.55 12.29 -5.27
N VAL A 60 -2.12 11.68 -4.23
CA VAL A 60 -3.51 11.91 -3.80
C VAL A 60 -3.72 13.37 -3.39
N GLY A 61 -2.74 13.98 -2.71
CA GLY A 61 -2.74 15.39 -2.36
C GLY A 61 -2.82 16.29 -3.59
N LYS A 62 -1.91 16.12 -4.56
CA LYS A 62 -1.89 16.88 -5.82
C LYS A 62 -3.18 16.75 -6.61
N ALA A 63 -3.83 15.57 -6.57
CA ALA A 63 -5.14 15.35 -7.18
C ALA A 63 -6.29 16.14 -6.52
N GLY A 64 -6.03 16.84 -5.39
CA GLY A 64 -7.01 17.70 -4.71
C GLY A 64 -7.83 17.01 -3.63
N TYR A 65 -7.43 15.82 -3.19
CA TYR A 65 -8.12 15.09 -2.12
C TYR A 65 -7.58 15.41 -0.72
N LEU A 66 -6.41 16.02 -0.61
CA LEU A 66 -5.78 16.41 0.65
C LEU A 66 -5.47 17.91 0.66
N PRO A 67 -5.45 18.54 1.86
CA PRO A 67 -5.09 19.94 2.00
C PRO A 67 -3.72 20.27 1.39
N PRO A 68 -3.49 21.53 0.93
CA PRO A 68 -2.22 21.98 0.34
C PRO A 68 -1.00 21.78 1.23
N PHE A 69 -1.22 21.66 2.55
CA PHE A 69 -0.18 21.35 3.51
C PHE A 69 0.56 20.02 3.18
N PHE A 70 -0.16 19.01 2.69
CA PHE A 70 0.41 17.70 2.31
C PHE A 70 1.10 17.72 0.94
N GLN A 71 0.95 18.81 0.18
CA GLN A 71 1.52 18.94 -1.17
C GLN A 71 2.90 19.63 -1.16
N LYS A 72 3.38 20.06 0.01
CA LYS A 72 4.66 20.77 0.12
C LYS A 72 5.85 19.82 0.04
N THR A 73 6.78 20.12 -0.86
CA THR A 73 8.06 19.44 -1.03
C THR A 73 9.22 20.32 -0.56
N ASN A 74 10.37 19.70 -0.30
CA ASN A 74 11.62 20.42 -0.10
C ASN A 74 12.31 20.70 -1.46
N LYS A 75 13.50 21.34 -1.43
CA LYS A 75 14.30 21.65 -2.63
C LYS A 75 14.64 20.42 -3.49
N ASN A 76 14.66 19.24 -2.91
CA ASN A 76 14.98 17.96 -3.57
C ASN A 76 13.71 17.18 -4.00
N GLY A 77 12.52 17.79 -3.98
CA GLY A 77 11.27 17.14 -4.35
C GLY A 77 10.72 16.13 -3.31
N VAL A 78 11.27 16.10 -2.08
CA VAL A 78 10.83 15.18 -1.02
C VAL A 78 9.64 15.77 -0.27
N GLN A 79 8.64 14.95 0.03
CA GLN A 79 7.37 15.31 0.68
C GLN A 79 7.57 15.55 2.20
N LYS A 80 8.11 16.73 2.55
CA LYS A 80 8.53 17.06 3.92
C LYS A 80 7.42 16.87 4.96
N ASN A 81 6.25 17.43 4.72
CA ASN A 81 5.18 17.45 5.72
C ASN A 81 4.55 16.08 5.95
N ILE A 82 4.43 15.27 4.89
CA ILE A 82 3.93 13.90 4.99
C ILE A 82 4.89 13.06 5.84
N LEU A 83 6.19 13.14 5.56
CA LEU A 83 7.21 12.41 6.31
C LEU A 83 7.29 12.86 7.77
N LEU A 84 7.11 14.16 8.05
CA LEU A 84 7.06 14.67 9.43
C LEU A 84 5.87 14.07 10.20
N ILE A 85 4.66 14.08 9.63
CA ILE A 85 3.48 13.49 10.26
C ILE A 85 3.68 11.99 10.46
N GLN A 86 4.18 11.29 9.43
CA GLN A 86 4.48 9.88 9.52
C GLN A 86 5.49 9.59 10.64
N GLY A 87 6.55 10.40 10.75
CA GLY A 87 7.53 10.31 11.83
C GLY A 87 6.90 10.53 13.20
N CYS A 88 6.04 11.54 13.38
CA CYS A 88 5.31 11.77 14.62
C CYS A 88 4.43 10.58 15.00
N VAL A 89 3.67 10.03 14.05
CA VAL A 89 2.81 8.87 14.30
C VAL A 89 3.63 7.65 14.70
N VAL A 90 4.73 7.36 13.99
CA VAL A 90 5.64 6.25 14.33
C VAL A 90 6.26 6.44 15.71
N THR A 91 6.68 7.68 16.05
CA THR A 91 7.24 7.98 17.38
C THR A 91 6.21 7.77 18.48
N LEU A 92 4.97 8.21 18.29
CA LEU A 92 3.88 7.97 19.26
C LEU A 92 3.62 6.48 19.45
N LEU A 93 3.56 5.71 18.36
CA LEU A 93 3.40 4.26 18.44
C LEU A 93 4.60 3.60 19.12
N ALA A 94 5.83 4.06 18.85
CA ALA A 94 7.03 3.56 19.52
C ALA A 94 7.01 3.85 21.03
N LEU A 95 6.52 5.00 21.45
CA LEU A 95 6.34 5.32 22.88
C LEU A 95 5.32 4.42 23.55
N LEU A 96 4.24 4.04 22.85
CA LEU A 96 3.27 3.08 23.35
C LEU A 96 3.88 1.70 23.60
N PHE A 97 4.86 1.26 22.80
CA PHE A 97 5.60 0.02 23.04
C PHE A 97 6.33 0.03 24.39
N VAL A 98 6.83 1.19 24.86
CA VAL A 98 7.55 1.30 26.12
C VAL A 98 6.62 1.16 27.34
N VAL A 99 5.36 1.60 27.18
CA VAL A 99 4.36 1.61 28.27
C VAL A 99 3.58 0.28 28.35
N MET A 100 3.54 -0.48 27.26
CA MET A 100 2.75 -1.72 27.20
C MET A 100 3.41 -2.88 27.94
N PRO A 101 2.63 -3.69 28.69
CA PRO A 101 3.14 -4.85 29.43
C PRO A 101 3.72 -5.95 28.53
N SER A 102 3.26 -6.05 27.28
CA SER A 102 3.71 -7.04 26.30
C SER A 102 3.92 -6.39 24.93
N VAL A 103 5.17 -6.13 24.60
CA VAL A 103 5.63 -5.62 23.29
C VAL A 103 5.21 -6.57 22.16
N GLN A 104 5.29 -7.87 22.40
CA GLN A 104 4.98 -8.89 21.39
C GLN A 104 3.51 -8.90 21.02
N SER A 105 2.60 -8.79 21.99
CA SER A 105 1.15 -8.72 21.75
C SER A 105 0.75 -7.48 20.98
N PHE A 106 1.34 -6.33 21.34
CA PHE A 106 1.08 -5.05 20.66
C PHE A 106 1.59 -5.08 19.20
N TYR A 107 2.81 -5.59 18.98
CA TYR A 107 3.35 -5.78 17.64
C TYR A 107 2.45 -6.68 16.78
N GLN A 108 1.93 -7.78 17.37
CA GLN A 108 1.04 -8.69 16.65
C GLN A 108 -0.28 -8.01 16.27
N ILE A 109 -0.87 -7.21 17.16
CA ILE A 109 -2.09 -6.45 16.87
C ILE A 109 -1.86 -5.45 15.71
N LEU A 110 -0.78 -4.68 15.76
CA LEU A 110 -0.47 -3.72 14.70
C LEU A 110 -0.18 -4.41 13.35
N SER A 111 0.55 -5.52 13.39
CA SER A 111 0.84 -6.32 12.19
C SER A 111 -0.45 -6.87 11.59
N GLN A 112 -1.34 -7.41 12.43
CA GLN A 112 -2.61 -7.97 11.99
C GLN A 112 -3.53 -6.89 11.42
N LEU A 113 -3.59 -5.71 12.04
CA LEU A 113 -4.34 -4.57 11.52
C LEU A 113 -3.82 -4.15 10.14
N THR A 114 -2.51 -4.11 9.96
CA THR A 114 -1.88 -3.82 8.68
C THR A 114 -2.27 -4.83 7.61
N VAL A 115 -2.25 -6.13 7.94
CA VAL A 115 -2.69 -7.20 7.03
C VAL A 115 -4.16 -7.04 6.63
N LEU A 116 -5.05 -6.74 7.57
CA LEU A 116 -6.47 -6.49 7.28
C LEU A 116 -6.66 -5.35 6.27
N LEU A 117 -5.93 -4.24 6.43
CA LEU A 117 -5.99 -3.11 5.52
C LEU A 117 -5.48 -3.45 4.11
N TYR A 118 -4.40 -4.24 4.01
CA TYR A 118 -3.92 -4.75 2.72
C TYR A 118 -4.93 -5.66 2.04
N LEU A 119 -5.60 -6.52 2.78
CA LEU A 119 -6.61 -7.43 2.22
C LEU A 119 -7.82 -6.66 1.68
N ILE A 120 -8.25 -5.59 2.35
CA ILE A 120 -9.28 -4.68 1.84
C ILE A 120 -8.81 -4.04 0.52
N MET A 121 -7.57 -3.54 0.48
CA MET A 121 -6.99 -2.97 -0.74
C MET A 121 -6.96 -4.00 -1.89
N TYR A 122 -6.57 -5.24 -1.63
CA TYR A 122 -6.57 -6.30 -2.64
C TYR A 122 -7.98 -6.62 -3.14
N MET A 123 -8.98 -6.71 -2.27
CA MET A 123 -10.37 -6.90 -2.68
C MET A 123 -10.86 -5.78 -3.59
N LEU A 124 -10.54 -4.52 -3.25
CA LEU A 124 -10.84 -3.36 -4.11
C LEU A 124 -10.09 -3.43 -5.44
N MET A 125 -8.82 -3.83 -5.44
CA MET A 125 -8.00 -3.98 -6.65
C MET A 125 -8.57 -5.04 -7.60
N PHE A 126 -8.93 -6.22 -7.11
CA PHE A 126 -9.56 -7.26 -7.94
C PHE A 126 -10.91 -6.82 -8.51
N SER A 127 -11.72 -6.17 -7.68
CA SER A 127 -13.00 -5.60 -8.12
C SER A 127 -12.82 -4.53 -9.19
N ALA A 128 -11.87 -3.60 -8.97
CA ALA A 128 -11.54 -2.54 -9.92
C ALA A 128 -11.02 -3.10 -11.24
N ALA A 129 -10.19 -4.14 -11.21
CA ALA A 129 -9.67 -4.78 -12.41
C ALA A 129 -10.79 -5.35 -13.29
N ILE A 130 -11.82 -5.98 -12.68
CA ILE A 130 -13.00 -6.48 -13.39
C ILE A 130 -13.79 -5.30 -13.98
N VAL A 131 -14.10 -4.28 -13.19
CA VAL A 131 -14.90 -3.12 -13.62
C VAL A 131 -14.22 -2.36 -14.75
N LEU A 132 -12.91 -2.10 -14.65
CA LEU A 132 -12.14 -1.42 -15.70
C LEU A 132 -12.10 -2.18 -17.01
N ARG A 133 -12.16 -3.51 -16.98
CA ARG A 133 -12.25 -4.33 -18.19
C ARG A 133 -13.48 -4.01 -19.03
N TYR A 134 -14.59 -3.68 -18.36
CA TYR A 134 -15.86 -3.37 -19.02
C TYR A 134 -16.02 -1.87 -19.35
N LYS A 135 -15.60 -0.99 -18.44
CA LYS A 135 -15.75 0.47 -18.63
C LYS A 135 -14.77 1.04 -19.65
N MET A 136 -13.54 0.53 -19.72
CA MET A 136 -12.48 1.07 -20.58
C MET A 136 -12.15 0.11 -21.74
N LYS A 137 -13.13 -0.25 -22.54
CA LYS A 137 -12.98 -1.21 -23.67
C LYS A 137 -12.04 -0.71 -24.78
N GLY A 138 -12.01 0.59 -25.03
CA GLY A 138 -11.25 1.21 -26.13
C GLY A 138 -9.80 1.58 -25.78
N THR A 139 -9.40 1.51 -24.52
CA THR A 139 -8.05 1.92 -24.10
C THR A 139 -7.03 0.86 -24.50
N PRO A 140 -5.97 1.22 -25.24
CA PRO A 140 -4.89 0.30 -25.59
C PRO A 140 -4.20 -0.16 -24.31
N ARG A 141 -4.03 -1.47 -24.17
CA ARG A 141 -3.40 -2.09 -23.00
C ARG A 141 -2.13 -2.82 -23.44
N PRO A 142 -0.97 -2.50 -22.85
CA PRO A 142 0.28 -3.18 -23.15
C PRO A 142 0.21 -4.69 -22.89
N PHE A 143 -0.56 -5.08 -21.87
CA PHE A 143 -0.78 -6.47 -21.51
C PHE A 143 -2.28 -6.76 -21.33
N ARG A 144 -2.74 -7.86 -21.92
CA ARG A 144 -4.13 -8.34 -21.81
C ARG A 144 -4.15 -9.76 -21.27
N LEU A 145 -4.82 -9.96 -20.15
CA LEU A 145 -5.11 -11.27 -19.59
C LEU A 145 -6.17 -11.97 -20.47
N GLY A 146 -5.72 -12.77 -21.43
CA GLY A 146 -6.56 -13.50 -22.36
C GLY A 146 -7.40 -12.64 -23.32
N LYS A 147 -7.84 -13.25 -24.41
CA LYS A 147 -8.72 -12.60 -25.41
C LYS A 147 -10.17 -12.49 -24.91
N LYS A 148 -10.66 -13.47 -24.11
CA LYS A 148 -12.02 -13.53 -23.57
C LYS A 148 -12.09 -12.96 -22.16
N ASN A 149 -13.26 -12.42 -21.79
CA ASN A 149 -13.49 -11.84 -20.44
C ASN A 149 -13.59 -12.92 -19.34
N GLY A 150 -13.88 -14.17 -19.69
CA GLY A 150 -14.05 -15.27 -18.73
C GLY A 150 -12.81 -15.54 -17.88
N LEU A 151 -11.61 -15.53 -18.48
CA LEU A 151 -10.36 -15.71 -17.72
C LEU A 151 -10.14 -14.58 -16.71
N MET A 152 -10.48 -13.34 -17.09
CA MET A 152 -10.38 -12.19 -16.19
C MET A 152 -11.36 -12.31 -15.00
N TRP A 153 -12.59 -12.77 -15.25
CA TRP A 153 -13.57 -13.05 -14.22
C TRP A 153 -13.09 -14.17 -13.28
N PHE A 154 -12.63 -15.28 -13.85
CA PHE A 154 -12.15 -16.40 -13.06
C PHE A 154 -11.00 -15.99 -12.12
N LEU A 155 -9.96 -15.34 -12.66
CA LEU A 155 -8.79 -14.93 -11.86
C LEU A 155 -9.14 -13.80 -10.88
N GLY A 156 -9.97 -12.84 -11.30
CA GLY A 156 -10.42 -11.76 -10.43
C GLY A 156 -11.28 -12.25 -9.26
N CYS A 157 -12.23 -13.15 -9.53
CA CYS A 157 -13.05 -13.77 -8.48
C CYS A 157 -12.21 -14.68 -7.57
N LEU A 158 -11.30 -15.47 -8.12
CA LEU A 158 -10.41 -16.33 -7.34
C LEU A 158 -9.55 -15.50 -6.38
N GLY A 159 -8.94 -14.40 -6.89
CA GLY A 159 -8.16 -13.49 -6.06
C GLY A 159 -9.01 -12.78 -5.00
N PHE A 160 -10.21 -12.33 -5.37
CA PHE A 160 -11.14 -11.71 -4.44
C PHE A 160 -11.58 -12.68 -3.33
N CYS A 161 -11.98 -13.90 -3.68
CA CYS A 161 -12.37 -14.92 -2.71
C CYS A 161 -11.21 -15.32 -1.80
N GLY A 162 -10.00 -15.46 -2.35
CA GLY A 162 -8.80 -15.73 -1.55
C GLY A 162 -8.50 -14.61 -0.55
N ALA A 163 -8.57 -13.35 -0.98
CA ALA A 163 -8.40 -12.19 -0.11
C ALA A 163 -9.51 -12.10 0.95
N LEU A 164 -10.76 -12.38 0.57
CA LEU A 164 -11.90 -12.40 1.51
C LEU A 164 -11.74 -13.51 2.56
N LEU A 165 -11.36 -14.71 2.15
CA LEU A 165 -11.10 -15.83 3.07
C LEU A 165 -9.99 -15.46 4.05
N ALA A 166 -8.86 -14.93 3.55
CA ALA A 166 -7.76 -14.47 4.39
C ALA A 166 -8.21 -13.35 5.34
N PHE A 167 -9.06 -12.43 4.89
CA PHE A 167 -9.62 -11.37 5.71
C PHE A 167 -10.44 -11.91 6.89
N ILE A 168 -11.31 -12.87 6.62
CA ILE A 168 -12.13 -13.49 7.67
C ILE A 168 -11.23 -14.25 8.68
N LEU A 169 -10.28 -15.04 8.18
CA LEU A 169 -9.36 -15.80 9.03
C LEU A 169 -8.42 -14.91 9.84
N SER A 170 -8.13 -13.70 9.36
CA SER A 170 -7.26 -12.73 10.03
C SER A 170 -7.82 -12.23 11.38
N PHE A 171 -9.10 -12.39 11.64
CA PHE A 171 -9.67 -12.06 12.94
C PHE A 171 -9.40 -13.12 13.99
N VAL A 172 -9.08 -14.37 13.59
CA VAL A 172 -8.82 -15.44 14.55
C VAL A 172 -7.51 -15.16 15.29
N PRO A 173 -7.51 -15.07 16.63
CA PRO A 173 -6.29 -14.81 17.39
C PRO A 173 -5.30 -15.96 17.23
N PRO A 174 -3.99 -15.69 17.12
CA PRO A 174 -2.99 -16.74 17.02
C PRO A 174 -2.88 -17.51 18.34
N SER A 175 -2.94 -18.84 18.28
CA SER A 175 -2.91 -19.72 19.45
C SER A 175 -1.55 -19.76 20.17
N GLN A 176 -0.49 -19.28 19.50
CA GLN A 176 0.89 -19.36 19.98
C GLN A 176 1.32 -18.17 20.83
N ILE A 177 0.51 -17.13 20.92
CA ILE A 177 0.84 -15.88 21.61
C ILE A 177 -0.33 -15.53 22.52
N SER A 178 -0.02 -15.18 23.78
CA SER A 178 -1.02 -14.63 24.67
C SER A 178 -1.41 -13.23 24.21
N THR A 179 -2.49 -13.10 23.45
CA THR A 179 -3.02 -11.80 22.99
C THR A 179 -3.91 -11.12 24.02
N GLY A 180 -3.98 -11.67 25.24
CA GLY A 180 -4.91 -11.24 26.27
C GLY A 180 -6.30 -11.81 26.08
N SER A 181 -7.34 -11.03 26.32
CA SER A 181 -8.73 -11.44 26.10
C SER A 181 -9.06 -11.42 24.59
N ASN A 182 -9.70 -12.49 24.11
CA ASN A 182 -10.20 -12.54 22.73
C ASN A 182 -11.12 -11.37 22.38
N THR A 183 -11.91 -10.90 23.35
CA THR A 183 -12.78 -9.73 23.17
C THR A 183 -11.98 -8.48 22.88
N VAL A 184 -10.88 -8.26 23.59
CA VAL A 184 -10.00 -7.10 23.35
C VAL A 184 -9.36 -7.21 21.98
N TRP A 185 -8.89 -8.38 21.57
CA TRP A 185 -8.33 -8.63 20.24
C TRP A 185 -9.30 -8.24 19.13
N PHE A 186 -10.51 -8.80 19.14
CA PHE A 186 -11.54 -8.49 18.16
C PHE A 186 -11.91 -7.01 18.14
N SER A 187 -12.12 -6.41 19.34
CA SER A 187 -12.53 -5.01 19.44
C SER A 187 -11.49 -4.08 18.87
N VAL A 188 -10.21 -4.27 19.19
CA VAL A 188 -9.13 -3.42 18.68
C VAL A 188 -8.97 -3.55 17.17
N LEU A 189 -9.07 -4.76 16.61
CA LEU A 189 -8.98 -4.96 15.16
C LEU A 189 -10.16 -4.34 14.42
N ILE A 190 -11.39 -4.51 14.92
CA ILE A 190 -12.58 -3.96 14.29
C ILE A 190 -12.56 -2.43 14.37
N ILE A 191 -12.34 -1.87 15.55
CA ILE A 191 -12.29 -0.40 15.74
C ILE A 191 -11.15 0.20 14.92
N GLY A 192 -9.96 -0.39 14.97
CA GLY A 192 -8.81 0.05 14.18
C GLY A 192 -9.08 0.02 12.68
N CYS A 193 -9.68 -1.06 12.19
CA CYS A 193 -10.06 -1.19 10.78
C CYS A 193 -11.10 -0.13 10.39
N VAL A 194 -12.15 0.06 11.18
CA VAL A 194 -13.20 1.06 10.91
C VAL A 194 -12.63 2.49 10.92
N VAL A 195 -11.78 2.81 11.88
CA VAL A 195 -11.15 4.14 11.99
C VAL A 195 -10.24 4.40 10.77
N VAL A 196 -9.36 3.47 10.43
CA VAL A 196 -8.39 3.68 9.34
C VAL A 196 -9.07 3.67 7.97
N VAL A 197 -10.04 2.79 7.74
CA VAL A 197 -10.83 2.76 6.49
C VAL A 197 -11.79 3.95 6.42
N GLY A 198 -12.34 4.40 7.55
CA GLY A 198 -13.23 5.55 7.62
C GLY A 198 -12.55 6.89 7.38
N ALA A 199 -11.28 7.04 7.80
CA ALA A 199 -10.54 8.29 7.69
C ALA A 199 -10.50 8.88 6.25
N PRO A 200 -10.22 8.11 5.18
CA PRO A 200 -10.30 8.62 3.81
C PRO A 200 -11.67 9.16 3.41
N PHE A 201 -12.76 8.55 3.87
CA PHE A 201 -14.12 9.02 3.57
C PHE A 201 -14.41 10.35 4.26
N VAL A 202 -13.98 10.52 5.51
CA VAL A 202 -14.08 11.80 6.23
C VAL A 202 -13.28 12.87 5.52
N ILE A 203 -12.02 12.59 5.17
CA ILE A 203 -11.17 13.54 4.44
C ILE A 203 -11.79 13.89 3.07
N TYR A 204 -12.33 12.90 2.36
CA TYR A 204 -13.00 13.12 1.08
C TYR A 204 -14.23 14.02 1.20
N SER A 205 -15.03 13.88 2.26
CA SER A 205 -16.20 14.73 2.49
C SER A 205 -15.83 16.19 2.78
N MET A 206 -14.64 16.41 3.37
CA MET A 206 -14.11 17.74 3.70
C MET A 206 -13.36 18.41 2.55
N ARG A 207 -13.19 17.72 1.40
CA ARG A 207 -12.42 18.24 0.27
C ARG A 207 -12.96 19.56 -0.25
N LYS A 208 -12.03 20.46 -0.65
CA LYS A 208 -12.36 21.74 -1.28
C LYS A 208 -11.80 21.77 -2.70
N PRO A 209 -12.52 22.34 -3.69
CA PRO A 209 -12.00 22.47 -5.06
C PRO A 209 -10.67 23.21 -5.15
N SER A 210 -10.42 24.14 -4.20
CA SER A 210 -9.18 24.91 -4.11
C SER A 210 -7.95 24.09 -3.70
N TRP A 211 -8.10 22.84 -3.33
CA TRP A 211 -6.98 21.95 -2.95
C TRP A 211 -6.31 21.30 -4.15
N LYS A 212 -6.97 21.31 -5.32
CA LYS A 212 -6.40 20.72 -6.53
C LYS A 212 -5.24 21.60 -7.04
N ASP A 213 -4.08 20.97 -7.21
CA ASP A 213 -2.93 21.64 -7.81
C ASP A 213 -3.20 21.85 -9.33
N PRO A 214 -3.18 23.09 -9.82
CA PRO A 214 -3.39 23.37 -11.25
C PRO A 214 -2.36 22.68 -12.15
N GLU A 215 -1.15 22.48 -11.65
CA GLU A 215 -0.04 21.87 -12.39
C GLU A 215 -0.03 20.34 -12.30
N ALA A 216 -0.86 19.73 -11.45
CA ALA A 216 -0.87 18.28 -11.24
C ALA A 216 -1.15 17.47 -12.53
N ALA A 217 -1.85 18.07 -13.51
CA ALA A 217 -2.08 17.45 -14.80
C ALA A 217 -0.89 17.56 -15.76
N ALA A 218 -0.01 18.54 -15.54
CA ALA A 218 1.17 18.77 -16.38
C ALA A 218 2.38 17.92 -15.95
N ASP A 219 2.44 17.51 -14.66
CA ASP A 219 3.55 16.73 -14.09
C ASP A 219 3.57 15.24 -14.53
N PHE A 220 2.46 14.74 -15.07
CA PHE A 220 2.41 13.38 -15.62
C PHE A 220 2.66 13.43 -17.12
N ALA A 221 3.87 13.10 -17.56
CA ALA A 221 4.11 12.80 -18.96
C ALA A 221 3.08 11.73 -19.43
N PRO A 222 2.41 11.93 -20.55
CA PRO A 222 1.47 10.96 -21.06
C PRO A 222 2.21 9.63 -21.22
N PHE A 223 1.57 8.54 -20.80
CA PHE A 223 2.15 7.22 -20.99
C PHE A 223 2.49 7.03 -22.46
N HIS A 224 3.59 6.35 -22.80
CA HIS A 224 4.07 6.19 -24.17
C HIS A 224 2.99 5.67 -25.14
N TRP A 225 2.03 4.87 -24.67
CA TRP A 225 0.89 4.41 -25.51
C TRP A 225 -0.16 5.51 -25.76
N GLU A 226 -0.32 6.48 -24.84
CA GLU A 226 -1.20 7.64 -25.06
C GLU A 226 -0.57 8.60 -26.06
N ALA A 227 0.76 8.77 -26.00
CA ALA A 227 1.51 9.53 -26.97
C ALA A 227 1.42 8.87 -28.37
N GLN A 228 1.56 7.54 -28.45
CA GLN A 228 1.39 6.79 -29.69
C GLN A 228 -0.05 6.83 -30.22
N ALA A 229 -1.06 6.78 -29.34
CA ALA A 229 -2.46 6.88 -29.77
C ALA A 229 -2.80 8.28 -30.33
N LYS A 230 -2.20 9.35 -29.80
CA LYS A 230 -2.33 10.71 -30.35
C LYS A 230 -1.63 10.85 -31.72
N VAL A 231 -0.52 10.16 -31.93
CA VAL A 231 0.19 10.15 -33.21
C VAL A 231 -0.50 9.25 -34.25
N ALA A 232 -1.13 8.16 -33.81
CA ALA A 232 -1.85 7.22 -34.67
C ALA A 232 -3.31 7.62 -34.99
N ALA A 233 -3.86 8.63 -34.28
CA ALA A 233 -5.13 9.24 -34.67
C ALA A 233 -4.82 10.41 -35.61
N PRO A 234 -4.82 10.21 -36.94
CA PRO A 234 -4.71 11.32 -37.85
C PRO A 234 -5.96 12.20 -37.66
N GLU A 235 -5.73 13.44 -37.59
CA GLU A 235 -6.53 14.65 -37.69
C GLU A 235 -7.94 14.46 -38.36
N ALA A 236 -8.78 13.64 -37.74
CA ALA A 236 -10.14 13.36 -38.19
C ALA A 236 -11.12 13.99 -37.19
N ALA A 237 -11.06 15.31 -37.00
CA ALA A 237 -12.13 16.20 -36.57
C ALA A 237 -11.62 17.62 -36.35
N ALA A 238 -11.04 18.26 -37.35
CA ALA A 238 -11.14 19.71 -37.43
C ALA A 238 -12.60 20.02 -37.82
N PRO A 239 -13.36 20.79 -37.04
CA PRO A 239 -14.67 21.24 -37.51
C PRO A 239 -14.44 22.10 -38.73
N ALA A 240 -15.13 21.74 -39.83
CA ALA A 240 -15.11 22.47 -41.06
C ALA A 240 -15.34 23.97 -40.79
N GLN A 241 -14.33 24.76 -41.09
CA GLN A 241 -14.44 26.23 -41.07
C GLN A 241 -15.54 26.58 -42.07
N GLN A 242 -16.67 27.02 -41.58
CA GLN A 242 -17.71 27.67 -42.37
C GLN A 242 -17.07 28.86 -43.07
N LYS A 243 -16.94 28.81 -44.38
CA LYS A 243 -16.60 29.94 -45.20
C LYS A 243 -17.65 31.03 -44.95
N PRO A 244 -17.26 32.29 -44.72
CA PRO A 244 -18.22 33.38 -44.66
C PRO A 244 -18.86 33.58 -46.03
N GLY A 245 -20.19 33.51 -46.05
CA GLY A 245 -21.00 33.67 -47.22
C GLY A 245 -20.73 34.98 -47.89
N SER A 246 -20.40 34.92 -49.21
CA SER A 246 -20.42 36.05 -50.13
C SER A 246 -21.88 36.48 -50.35
N ASN A 247 -22.24 37.62 -49.80
CA ASN A 247 -23.38 38.36 -50.24
C ASN A 247 -23.11 39.00 -51.60
N LYS A 248 -23.89 38.60 -52.58
CA LYS A 248 -24.36 39.45 -53.68
C LYS A 248 -25.86 39.34 -53.78
#